data_1f12c7bacb6908a44c43a62c1c7f6f35
#
_entry.id   1f12c7bacb6908a44c43a62c1c7f6f35
#
_cell.length_a   1.000
_cell.length_b   1.000
_cell.length_c   1.000
_cell.angle_alpha   90.00
_cell.angle_beta   90.00
_cell.angle_gamma   90.00
#
_symmetry.space_group_name_H-M   'P 1'
#
loop_
_entity.id
_entity.type
_entity.pdbx_description
1 polymer ?
#
loop_
_entity_poly.entity_id
_entity_poly.type
_entity_poly.pdbx_seq_one_letter_code
_entity_poly.pdbx_strand_id
1 'polypeptide(L)'
;MRKCSFVLLALFAFASFAQSTIPNSPGVKPTVAIRNATIVPVTSAPIARGTIVFANGVITAIGTNVDVPAGATVIDGTGMFVYPGMIDSGSSVGLVEMDSVAGTVDASELGEINPNAQAAVAINPHSELVPVTRVSGVTHVVSTPEGGVISGQSALIQLAGWTPQEMVVKAPAAMHIRFPRLRSAPLVNVPEDESAETERRKTYTRDLDRLRDLFRDARAYAKAAAARSADARVRRFDRDLVLEALVPVLEGRVPVVMHANLARDIKAALEFADEQQIRVILSGAQDVGRVIPEIKKRNIPVILGPILALPQREDDPYDLLFANAKTLHDNGIRFAIQSADSHNTRNLPYHAASCAAFGLPKEEALKAITIYPAQIFGVADRLGSLEVGKQASVILTDGDPLEIRTNVHRVFIAGEEIPMDSRHTLLYEKFKNRPKTR
;
A
#
# COMPACT_ATOMS: atom_id res chain seq x y z
N MET A 1 -44.99 -73.19 29.61
CA MET A 1 -45.12 -71.71 29.38
C MET A 1 -43.75 -71.08 29.59
N ARG A 2 -43.00 -70.84 28.52
CA ARG A 2 -41.63 -70.27 28.51
C ARG A 2 -41.73 -68.86 27.98
N LYS A 3 -41.36 -67.89 28.81
CA LYS A 3 -41.26 -66.49 28.45
C LYS A 3 -39.89 -66.23 27.75
N CYS A 4 -39.86 -65.92 26.49
CA CYS A 4 -38.68 -65.42 25.79
C CYS A 4 -38.60 -63.86 26.01
N SER A 5 -37.55 -63.44 26.69
CA SER A 5 -37.19 -62.03 26.78
C SER A 5 -36.22 -61.67 25.63
N PHE A 6 -36.66 -60.80 24.75
CA PHE A 6 -35.80 -60.19 23.72
C PHE A 6 -35.06 -59.02 24.35
N VAL A 7 -33.73 -59.13 24.38
CA VAL A 7 -32.85 -57.98 24.71
C VAL A 7 -32.49 -57.29 23.43
N LEU A 8 -32.97 -56.07 23.29
CA LEU A 8 -32.65 -55.20 22.16
C LEU A 8 -31.31 -54.48 22.47
N LEU A 9 -30.25 -54.87 21.77
CA LEU A 9 -28.93 -54.24 21.88
C LEU A 9 -28.91 -53.03 20.91
N ALA A 10 -29.02 -51.80 21.43
CA ALA A 10 -28.87 -50.57 20.64
C ALA A 10 -27.39 -50.26 20.49
N LEU A 11 -26.84 -50.46 19.30
CA LEU A 11 -25.51 -50.00 18.91
C LEU A 11 -25.58 -48.47 18.67
N PHE A 12 -25.07 -47.69 19.62
CA PHE A 12 -24.75 -46.29 19.39
C PHE A 12 -23.43 -46.19 18.60
N ALA A 13 -23.51 -45.90 17.30
CA ALA A 13 -22.36 -45.52 16.51
C ALA A 13 -21.96 -44.09 16.90
N PHE A 14 -20.90 -43.94 17.68
CA PHE A 14 -20.25 -42.63 17.87
C PHE A 14 -19.58 -42.24 16.56
N ALA A 15 -20.20 -41.33 15.81
CA ALA A 15 -19.54 -40.59 14.74
C ALA A 15 -18.53 -39.63 15.41
N SER A 16 -17.25 -40.03 15.42
CA SER A 16 -16.16 -39.17 15.77
C SER A 16 -16.08 -38.05 14.69
N PHE A 17 -16.66 -36.91 15.01
CA PHE A 17 -16.31 -35.69 14.28
C PHE A 17 -14.84 -35.41 14.55
N ALA A 18 -13.99 -35.67 13.56
CA ALA A 18 -12.63 -35.13 13.54
C ALA A 18 -12.76 -33.61 13.56
N GLN A 19 -12.63 -33.02 14.75
CA GLN A 19 -12.37 -31.58 14.84
C GLN A 19 -11.03 -31.35 14.16
N SER A 20 -11.05 -30.69 12.99
CA SER A 20 -9.86 -30.13 12.43
C SER A 20 -9.38 -29.05 13.41
N THR A 21 -8.43 -29.41 14.25
CA THR A 21 -7.69 -28.45 15.05
C THR A 21 -6.90 -27.59 14.06
N ILE A 22 -7.44 -26.41 13.73
CA ILE A 22 -6.63 -25.36 13.11
C ILE A 22 -5.54 -25.05 14.12
N PRO A 23 -4.25 -25.23 13.78
CA PRO A 23 -3.19 -24.94 14.72
C PRO A 23 -3.17 -23.41 14.94
N ASN A 24 -3.63 -22.97 16.08
CA ASN A 24 -3.58 -21.57 16.51
C ASN A 24 -2.23 -21.18 17.11
N SER A 25 -1.17 -21.94 16.81
CA SER A 25 0.20 -21.55 17.12
C SER A 25 0.84 -21.00 15.85
N PRO A 26 1.49 -19.85 15.88
CA PRO A 26 2.36 -19.44 14.79
C PRO A 26 3.42 -20.54 14.66
N GLY A 27 3.26 -21.42 13.68
CA GLY A 27 4.20 -22.50 13.40
C GLY A 27 5.60 -21.90 13.23
N VAL A 28 6.63 -22.59 13.71
CA VAL A 28 8.03 -22.19 13.45
C VAL A 28 8.19 -22.12 11.94
N LYS A 29 8.39 -20.89 11.41
CA LYS A 29 8.57 -20.70 9.97
C LYS A 29 9.85 -21.40 9.53
N PRO A 30 9.84 -22.07 8.36
CA PRO A 30 10.98 -22.84 7.90
C PRO A 30 12.21 -21.94 7.72
N THR A 31 13.38 -22.53 7.92
CA THR A 31 14.64 -21.92 7.48
C THR A 31 14.81 -22.19 6.00
N VAL A 32 15.01 -21.15 5.22
CA VAL A 32 15.20 -21.22 3.76
C VAL A 32 16.55 -20.59 3.39
N ALA A 33 17.26 -21.22 2.46
CA ALA A 33 18.48 -20.69 1.87
C ALA A 33 18.35 -20.67 0.35
N ILE A 34 18.47 -19.50 -0.27
CA ILE A 34 18.59 -19.36 -1.73
C ILE A 34 20.08 -19.15 -2.06
N ARG A 35 20.65 -20.08 -2.82
CA ARG A 35 22.09 -20.10 -3.16
C ARG A 35 22.33 -19.78 -4.63
N ASN A 36 23.56 -19.37 -4.92
CA ASN A 36 24.08 -19.14 -6.28
C ASN A 36 23.33 -18.08 -7.10
N ALA A 37 22.47 -17.27 -6.47
CA ALA A 37 21.69 -16.24 -7.12
C ALA A 37 22.47 -14.90 -7.21
N THR A 38 22.08 -14.04 -8.12
CA THR A 38 22.45 -12.63 -8.05
C THR A 38 21.50 -11.93 -7.07
N ILE A 39 22.02 -11.50 -5.92
CA ILE A 39 21.21 -10.83 -4.90
C ILE A 39 21.31 -9.32 -5.10
N VAL A 40 20.19 -8.65 -5.20
CA VAL A 40 20.07 -7.19 -5.38
C VAL A 40 19.47 -6.58 -4.09
N PRO A 41 20.30 -6.12 -3.15
CA PRO A 41 19.82 -5.61 -1.87
C PRO A 41 19.07 -4.29 -1.97
N VAL A 42 19.22 -3.55 -3.05
CA VAL A 42 18.67 -2.21 -3.34
C VAL A 42 19.40 -1.08 -2.62
N THR A 43 19.87 -1.30 -1.40
CA THR A 43 20.63 -0.31 -0.59
C THR A 43 22.14 -0.43 -0.72
N SER A 44 22.62 -1.49 -1.35
CA SER A 44 24.04 -1.74 -1.63
C SER A 44 24.22 -2.39 -3.00
N ALA A 45 25.48 -2.55 -3.44
CA ALA A 45 25.80 -3.18 -4.73
C ALA A 45 25.27 -4.63 -4.80
N PRO A 46 24.87 -5.11 -5.98
CA PRO A 46 24.46 -6.50 -6.18
C PRO A 46 25.56 -7.49 -5.83
N ILE A 47 25.19 -8.63 -5.28
CA ILE A 47 26.08 -9.72 -4.87
C ILE A 47 25.94 -10.85 -5.90
N ALA A 48 26.95 -11.03 -6.74
CA ALA A 48 26.98 -12.15 -7.72
C ALA A 48 27.21 -13.49 -6.99
N ARG A 49 26.48 -14.52 -7.41
CA ARG A 49 26.55 -15.87 -6.83
C ARG A 49 26.41 -15.88 -5.29
N GLY A 50 25.54 -14.99 -4.81
CA GLY A 50 25.30 -14.84 -3.39
C GLY A 50 24.42 -15.95 -2.82
N THR A 51 24.39 -15.99 -1.50
CA THR A 51 23.44 -16.81 -0.71
C THR A 51 22.72 -15.88 0.23
N ILE A 52 21.39 -16.00 0.32
CA ILE A 52 20.55 -15.39 1.34
C ILE A 52 19.90 -16.47 2.17
N VAL A 53 19.96 -16.32 3.49
CA VAL A 53 19.31 -17.24 4.45
C VAL A 53 18.31 -16.44 5.28
N PHE A 54 17.14 -17.01 5.46
CA PHE A 54 16.14 -16.45 6.35
C PHE A 54 15.47 -17.56 7.18
N ALA A 55 15.18 -17.23 8.43
CA ALA A 55 14.55 -18.11 9.40
C ALA A 55 13.56 -17.31 10.24
N ASN A 56 12.47 -17.93 10.67
CA ASN A 56 11.43 -17.31 11.48
C ASN A 56 10.92 -15.97 10.89
N GLY A 57 10.91 -15.87 9.57
CA GLY A 57 10.42 -14.67 8.87
C GLY A 57 11.41 -13.52 8.72
N VAL A 58 12.67 -13.70 9.15
CA VAL A 58 13.70 -12.65 9.16
C VAL A 58 14.93 -13.10 8.38
N ILE A 59 15.56 -12.20 7.64
CA ILE A 59 16.84 -12.46 6.97
C ILE A 59 17.92 -12.56 8.04
N THR A 60 18.60 -13.72 8.08
CA THR A 60 19.62 -14.03 9.09
C THR A 60 21.04 -13.90 8.54
N ALA A 61 21.22 -14.13 7.23
CA ALA A 61 22.53 -13.99 6.58
C ALA A 61 22.38 -13.66 5.10
N ILE A 62 23.32 -12.90 4.55
CA ILE A 62 23.39 -12.51 3.14
C ILE A 62 24.86 -12.29 2.75
N GLY A 63 25.30 -12.84 1.63
CA GLY A 63 26.68 -12.68 1.17
C GLY A 63 27.11 -13.74 0.18
N THR A 64 28.41 -13.74 -0.19
CA THR A 64 29.02 -14.77 -1.08
C THR A 64 29.39 -16.05 -0.33
N ASN A 65 29.85 -15.91 0.90
CA ASN A 65 30.32 -17.01 1.76
C ASN A 65 29.40 -17.11 2.99
N VAL A 66 28.21 -17.65 2.79
CA VAL A 66 27.22 -17.82 3.86
C VAL A 66 27.05 -19.30 4.15
N ASP A 67 27.22 -19.68 5.39
CA ASP A 67 26.94 -21.04 5.86
C ASP A 67 25.43 -21.28 5.86
N VAL A 68 25.03 -22.40 5.26
CA VAL A 68 23.63 -22.80 5.23
C VAL A 68 23.35 -23.68 6.45
N PRO A 69 22.42 -23.29 7.32
CA PRO A 69 22.07 -24.07 8.50
C PRO A 69 21.61 -25.48 8.14
N ALA A 70 21.97 -26.47 8.96
CA ALA A 70 21.46 -27.85 8.80
C ALA A 70 19.92 -27.85 8.91
N GLY A 71 19.26 -28.58 8.02
CA GLY A 71 17.80 -28.66 7.96
C GLY A 71 17.11 -27.48 7.23
N ALA A 72 17.87 -26.53 6.67
CA ALA A 72 17.30 -25.50 5.82
C ALA A 72 16.78 -26.08 4.49
N THR A 73 15.64 -25.56 4.02
CA THR A 73 15.20 -25.79 2.64
C THR A 73 16.10 -25.01 1.70
N VAL A 74 16.87 -25.72 0.88
CA VAL A 74 17.83 -25.11 -0.05
C VAL A 74 17.21 -24.97 -1.44
N ILE A 75 17.25 -23.74 -1.96
CA ILE A 75 16.78 -23.40 -3.31
C ILE A 75 18.02 -23.01 -4.13
N ASP A 76 18.24 -23.65 -5.28
CA ASP A 76 19.27 -23.25 -6.22
C ASP A 76 18.75 -22.10 -7.09
N GLY A 77 19.39 -20.96 -6.98
CA GLY A 77 19.08 -19.74 -7.71
C GLY A 77 20.09 -19.47 -8.86
N THR A 78 20.79 -20.50 -9.35
CA THR A 78 21.74 -20.34 -10.46
C THR A 78 21.06 -19.69 -11.67
N GLY A 79 21.61 -18.56 -12.14
CA GLY A 79 21.05 -17.77 -13.24
C GLY A 79 19.86 -16.91 -12.87
N MET A 80 19.44 -16.91 -11.60
CA MET A 80 18.31 -16.12 -11.11
C MET A 80 18.75 -14.92 -10.28
N PHE A 81 17.79 -14.03 -10.04
CA PHE A 81 17.95 -12.82 -9.25
C PHE A 81 17.04 -12.85 -8.03
N VAL A 82 17.55 -12.31 -6.93
CA VAL A 82 16.81 -12.15 -5.68
C VAL A 82 16.65 -10.66 -5.38
N TYR A 83 15.41 -10.20 -5.29
CA TYR A 83 15.06 -8.82 -4.95
C TYR A 83 14.21 -8.77 -3.68
N PRO A 84 14.15 -7.62 -2.98
CA PRO A 84 13.12 -7.39 -1.97
C PRO A 84 11.75 -7.36 -2.65
N GLY A 85 10.72 -7.81 -1.94
CA GLY A 85 9.34 -7.67 -2.41
C GLY A 85 8.94 -6.21 -2.59
N MET A 86 8.19 -5.93 -3.62
CA MET A 86 7.75 -4.57 -3.97
C MET A 86 6.63 -4.07 -3.05
N ILE A 87 6.58 -2.75 -2.86
CA ILE A 87 5.62 -2.04 -1.99
C ILE A 87 4.87 -1.00 -2.82
N ASP A 88 3.57 -1.17 -2.99
CA ASP A 88 2.71 -0.15 -3.59
C ASP A 88 2.37 0.92 -2.54
N SER A 89 2.65 2.18 -2.89
CA SER A 89 2.46 3.32 -1.98
C SER A 89 1.02 3.81 -1.87
N GLY A 90 0.10 3.26 -2.65
CA GLY A 90 -1.33 3.59 -2.60
C GLY A 90 -2.14 2.73 -3.57
N SER A 91 -3.02 1.92 -3.01
CA SER A 91 -3.87 0.96 -3.72
C SER A 91 -5.15 0.75 -2.91
N SER A 92 -6.22 0.27 -3.53
CA SER A 92 -7.43 -0.17 -2.84
C SER A 92 -7.54 -1.71 -2.72
N VAL A 93 -6.44 -2.44 -2.91
CA VAL A 93 -6.39 -3.90 -2.66
C VAL A 93 -6.80 -4.22 -1.23
N GLY A 94 -7.71 -5.20 -1.11
CA GLY A 94 -8.31 -5.58 0.16
C GLY A 94 -9.54 -4.78 0.55
N LEU A 95 -9.78 -3.62 -0.08
CA LEU A 95 -10.95 -2.76 0.16
C LEU A 95 -11.97 -2.82 -0.99
N VAL A 96 -11.53 -3.19 -2.17
CA VAL A 96 -12.36 -3.28 -3.38
C VAL A 96 -12.15 -4.62 -4.04
N GLU A 97 -13.24 -5.33 -4.35
CA GLU A 97 -13.19 -6.60 -5.09
C GLU A 97 -13.70 -6.44 -6.52
N MET A 98 -14.85 -5.78 -6.70
CA MET A 98 -15.45 -5.47 -8.00
C MET A 98 -16.07 -4.07 -7.96
N ASP A 99 -15.49 -3.10 -8.66
CA ASP A 99 -15.92 -1.70 -8.66
C ASP A 99 -17.41 -1.51 -9.03
N SER A 100 -17.92 -2.38 -9.90
CA SER A 100 -19.33 -2.32 -10.36
C SER A 100 -20.34 -2.92 -9.38
N VAL A 101 -19.89 -3.52 -8.29
CA VAL A 101 -20.73 -4.16 -7.27
C VAL A 101 -20.55 -3.47 -5.93
N ALA A 102 -21.44 -2.54 -5.62
CA ALA A 102 -21.33 -1.69 -4.41
C ALA A 102 -21.11 -2.47 -3.10
N GLY A 103 -21.70 -3.66 -2.95
CA GLY A 103 -21.52 -4.51 -1.76
C GLY A 103 -20.12 -5.14 -1.62
N THR A 104 -19.22 -4.90 -2.57
CA THR A 104 -17.82 -5.37 -2.55
C THR A 104 -16.81 -4.21 -2.53
N VAL A 105 -17.29 -2.99 -2.26
CA VAL A 105 -16.50 -1.77 -2.21
C VAL A 105 -16.56 -1.19 -0.81
N ASP A 106 -15.52 -1.41 -0.02
CA ASP A 106 -15.36 -0.94 1.35
C ASP A 106 -14.29 0.14 1.47
N ALA A 107 -14.02 0.85 0.36
CA ALA A 107 -12.98 1.88 0.30
C ALA A 107 -13.46 3.24 0.81
N SER A 108 -14.76 3.46 0.97
CA SER A 108 -15.30 4.79 1.33
C SER A 108 -16.43 4.71 2.35
N GLU A 109 -16.46 5.72 3.22
CA GLU A 109 -17.53 5.95 4.18
C GLU A 109 -18.48 7.06 3.70
N LEU A 110 -19.67 7.12 4.32
CA LEU A 110 -20.65 8.17 4.05
C LEU A 110 -20.16 9.53 4.58
N GLY A 111 -20.38 10.58 3.80
CA GLY A 111 -20.04 11.95 4.17
C GLY A 111 -18.65 12.38 3.68
N GLU A 112 -18.35 13.65 3.98
CA GLU A 112 -17.13 14.32 3.46
C GLU A 112 -15.95 14.27 4.45
N ILE A 113 -16.19 14.01 5.73
CA ILE A 113 -15.21 14.13 6.80
C ILE A 113 -15.21 12.84 7.65
N ASN A 114 -14.31 11.93 7.34
CA ASN A 114 -14.24 10.59 7.93
C ASN A 114 -12.86 10.25 8.53
N PRO A 115 -12.23 11.09 9.35
CA PRO A 115 -10.89 10.81 9.86
C PRO A 115 -10.81 9.57 10.75
N ASN A 116 -11.92 9.14 11.33
CA ASN A 116 -12.06 7.95 12.16
C ASN A 116 -12.24 6.65 11.36
N ALA A 117 -12.49 6.72 10.05
CA ALA A 117 -12.53 5.55 9.18
C ALA A 117 -11.14 4.91 9.09
N GLN A 118 -11.07 3.60 9.21
CA GLN A 118 -9.80 2.85 9.26
C GLN A 118 -9.81 1.73 8.22
N ALA A 119 -9.00 1.86 7.18
CA ALA A 119 -8.84 0.80 6.18
C ALA A 119 -8.46 -0.56 6.80
N ALA A 120 -7.68 -0.55 7.88
CA ALA A 120 -7.22 -1.76 8.55
C ALA A 120 -8.32 -2.74 8.97
N VAL A 121 -9.52 -2.24 9.30
CA VAL A 121 -10.64 -3.08 9.75
C VAL A 121 -11.50 -3.59 8.61
N ALA A 122 -11.41 -2.95 7.43
CA ALA A 122 -12.17 -3.30 6.23
C ALA A 122 -11.41 -4.23 5.28
N ILE A 123 -10.14 -4.57 5.58
CA ILE A 123 -9.33 -5.45 4.74
C ILE A 123 -9.99 -6.82 4.59
N ASN A 124 -10.26 -7.22 3.35
CA ASN A 124 -10.70 -8.57 3.01
C ASN A 124 -9.47 -9.46 2.73
N PRO A 125 -9.09 -10.38 3.65
CA PRO A 125 -7.94 -11.27 3.43
C PRO A 125 -8.19 -12.33 2.36
N HIS A 126 -9.45 -12.56 1.99
CA HIS A 126 -9.87 -13.53 0.99
C HIS A 126 -10.11 -12.91 -0.39
N SER A 127 -9.72 -11.65 -0.60
CA SER A 127 -9.82 -10.99 -1.91
C SER A 127 -9.04 -11.75 -2.98
N GLU A 128 -9.68 -12.02 -4.12
CA GLU A 128 -9.03 -12.63 -5.30
C GLU A 128 -7.93 -11.73 -5.89
N LEU A 129 -7.93 -10.44 -5.57
CA LEU A 129 -6.90 -9.49 -6.02
C LEU A 129 -5.58 -9.67 -5.27
N VAL A 130 -5.60 -10.22 -4.05
CA VAL A 130 -4.38 -10.51 -3.27
C VAL A 130 -3.47 -11.50 -4.01
N PRO A 131 -3.90 -12.73 -4.38
CA PRO A 131 -3.05 -13.65 -5.13
C PRO A 131 -2.67 -13.11 -6.52
N VAL A 132 -3.56 -12.40 -7.21
CA VAL A 132 -3.26 -11.76 -8.51
C VAL A 132 -2.14 -10.74 -8.39
N THR A 133 -2.11 -9.99 -7.30
CA THR A 133 -1.10 -8.93 -7.07
C THR A 133 0.24 -9.51 -6.63
N ARG A 134 0.25 -10.44 -5.67
CA ARG A 134 1.50 -10.97 -5.09
C ARG A 134 2.32 -11.83 -6.05
N VAL A 135 1.69 -12.52 -7.02
CA VAL A 135 2.43 -13.31 -8.02
C VAL A 135 3.26 -12.48 -8.98
N SER A 136 3.03 -11.18 -9.08
CA SER A 136 3.89 -10.24 -9.82
C SER A 136 5.01 -9.63 -8.99
N GLY A 137 5.19 -10.10 -7.73
CA GLY A 137 6.26 -9.65 -6.84
C GLY A 137 5.92 -8.48 -5.95
N VAL A 138 4.69 -7.95 -6.01
CA VAL A 138 4.19 -6.96 -5.06
C VAL A 138 3.79 -7.70 -3.78
N THR A 139 4.51 -7.46 -2.71
CA THR A 139 4.33 -8.18 -1.43
C THR A 139 3.59 -7.36 -0.38
N HIS A 140 3.62 -6.04 -0.53
CA HIS A 140 2.99 -5.10 0.38
C HIS A 140 2.26 -4.00 -0.38
N VAL A 141 1.18 -3.52 0.19
CA VAL A 141 0.43 -2.37 -0.33
C VAL A 141 0.00 -1.44 0.80
N VAL A 142 -0.07 -0.16 0.53
CA VAL A 142 -0.77 0.79 1.39
C VAL A 142 -2.23 0.80 0.95
N SER A 143 -3.09 0.06 1.65
CA SER A 143 -4.53 0.07 1.40
C SER A 143 -5.11 1.40 1.85
N THR A 144 -5.57 2.16 0.86
CA THR A 144 -5.94 3.57 1.00
C THR A 144 -7.45 3.75 0.92
N PRO A 145 -8.08 4.37 1.94
CA PRO A 145 -9.48 4.73 1.86
C PRO A 145 -9.69 5.86 0.85
N GLU A 146 -10.88 5.89 0.28
CA GLU A 146 -11.28 6.85 -0.75
C GLU A 146 -12.52 7.65 -0.32
N GLY A 147 -12.93 8.61 -1.16
CA GLY A 147 -14.13 9.43 -0.93
C GLY A 147 -13.92 10.60 0.03
N GLY A 148 -14.86 11.54 0.00
CA GLY A 148 -14.88 12.71 0.86
C GLY A 148 -13.66 13.64 0.73
N VAL A 149 -13.60 14.64 1.61
CA VAL A 149 -12.44 15.54 1.78
C VAL A 149 -11.42 14.88 2.69
N ILE A 150 -11.86 14.26 3.80
CA ILE A 150 -11.02 13.39 4.62
C ILE A 150 -11.55 11.98 4.48
N SER A 151 -10.78 11.14 3.78
CA SER A 151 -11.20 9.77 3.45
C SER A 151 -11.02 8.80 4.62
N GLY A 152 -10.07 9.06 5.52
CA GLY A 152 -9.75 8.18 6.65
C GLY A 152 -8.28 7.80 6.72
N GLN A 153 -8.00 6.72 7.42
CA GLN A 153 -6.66 6.22 7.76
C GLN A 153 -6.34 5.00 6.91
N SER A 154 -5.23 5.07 6.16
CA SER A 154 -4.70 3.92 5.42
C SER A 154 -3.99 2.92 6.33
N ALA A 155 -3.83 1.70 5.81
CA ALA A 155 -3.03 0.64 6.42
C ALA A 155 -1.99 0.12 5.43
N LEU A 156 -0.74 -0.04 5.88
CA LEU A 156 0.24 -0.84 5.16
C LEU A 156 0.00 -2.31 5.52
N ILE A 157 -0.29 -3.11 4.51
CA ILE A 157 -0.55 -4.54 4.65
C ILE A 157 0.46 -5.37 3.87
N GLN A 158 0.73 -6.57 4.35
CA GLN A 158 1.36 -7.64 3.58
C GLN A 158 0.29 -8.46 2.86
N LEU A 159 0.62 -8.96 1.66
CA LEU A 159 -0.32 -9.74 0.84
C LEU A 159 -0.30 -11.24 1.19
N ALA A 160 -0.20 -11.53 2.50
CA ALA A 160 -0.28 -12.87 3.09
C ALA A 160 -0.89 -12.76 4.48
N GLY A 161 -1.75 -13.70 4.83
CA GLY A 161 -2.47 -13.78 6.10
C GLY A 161 -3.88 -14.29 5.92
N TRP A 162 -4.47 -14.78 7.00
CA TRP A 162 -5.84 -15.32 7.04
C TRP A 162 -6.84 -14.33 7.62
N THR A 163 -6.34 -13.35 8.37
CA THR A 163 -7.14 -12.31 9.02
C THR A 163 -6.59 -10.93 8.69
N PRO A 164 -7.42 -9.87 8.77
CA PRO A 164 -6.92 -8.50 8.63
C PRO A 164 -5.76 -8.19 9.58
N GLN A 165 -5.81 -8.71 10.81
CA GLN A 165 -4.78 -8.49 11.84
C GLN A 165 -3.43 -9.08 11.46
N GLU A 166 -3.41 -10.27 10.81
CA GLU A 166 -2.19 -10.90 10.32
C GLU A 166 -1.60 -10.17 9.10
N MET A 167 -2.46 -9.55 8.28
CA MET A 167 -2.03 -8.80 7.11
C MET A 167 -1.52 -7.41 7.46
N VAL A 168 -2.03 -6.76 8.51
CA VAL A 168 -1.66 -5.39 8.86
C VAL A 168 -0.23 -5.32 9.43
N VAL A 169 0.65 -4.62 8.71
CA VAL A 169 2.04 -4.33 9.13
C VAL A 169 2.11 -3.03 9.92
N LYS A 170 1.35 -2.02 9.50
CA LYS A 170 1.24 -0.73 10.17
C LYS A 170 -0.12 -0.09 9.95
N ALA A 171 -0.80 0.26 11.04
CA ALA A 171 -2.02 1.06 11.05
C ALA A 171 -2.05 2.00 12.27
N PRO A 172 -2.41 3.27 12.08
CA PRO A 172 -2.54 3.93 10.79
C PRO A 172 -1.19 4.11 10.09
N ALA A 173 -1.15 3.97 8.75
CA ALA A 173 0.01 4.31 7.95
C ALA A 173 0.05 5.81 7.66
N ALA A 174 -1.09 6.40 7.32
CA ALA A 174 -1.29 7.83 7.11
C ALA A 174 -2.79 8.20 7.22
N MET A 175 -3.10 9.48 7.42
CA MET A 175 -4.41 10.08 7.23
C MET A 175 -4.50 10.61 5.79
N HIS A 176 -5.62 10.38 5.10
CA HIS A 176 -5.79 10.80 3.71
C HIS A 176 -6.71 12.01 3.60
N ILE A 177 -6.21 13.09 3.01
CA ILE A 177 -6.95 14.32 2.72
C ILE A 177 -6.91 14.58 1.22
N ARG A 178 -8.06 14.62 0.59
CA ARG A 178 -8.24 15.14 -0.77
C ARG A 178 -8.38 16.65 -0.68
N PHE A 179 -7.29 17.36 -0.98
CA PHE A 179 -7.27 18.80 -0.82
C PHE A 179 -8.33 19.45 -1.73
N PRO A 180 -9.12 20.42 -1.22
CA PRO A 180 -10.11 21.12 -2.01
C PRO A 180 -9.50 21.65 -3.30
N ARG A 181 -10.20 21.46 -4.41
CA ARG A 181 -9.73 21.87 -5.73
C ARG A 181 -10.60 23.00 -6.28
N LEU A 182 -9.96 24.11 -6.65
CA LEU A 182 -10.66 25.12 -7.42
C LEU A 182 -10.86 24.60 -8.85
N ARG A 183 -12.07 24.14 -9.16
CA ARG A 183 -12.38 23.59 -10.49
C ARG A 183 -12.16 24.65 -11.55
N SER A 184 -11.42 24.31 -12.62
CA SER A 184 -11.34 25.12 -13.83
C SER A 184 -12.68 25.11 -14.56
N ALA A 185 -12.90 26.13 -15.43
CA ALA A 185 -14.03 26.11 -16.33
C ALA A 185 -14.06 24.85 -17.21
N PRO A 186 -15.22 24.36 -17.63
CA PRO A 186 -15.32 23.32 -18.65
C PRO A 186 -14.58 23.74 -19.92
N LEU A 187 -13.83 22.83 -20.54
CA LEU A 187 -13.07 23.05 -21.78
C LEU A 187 -13.96 23.29 -23.04
N VAL A 188 -15.27 23.28 -22.89
CA VAL A 188 -16.19 23.53 -24.00
C VAL A 188 -16.41 25.04 -24.10
N ASN A 189 -16.41 25.59 -25.33
CA ASN A 189 -16.67 27.00 -25.67
C ASN A 189 -18.08 27.48 -25.25
N VAL A 190 -18.44 27.29 -24.00
CA VAL A 190 -19.61 27.90 -23.40
C VAL A 190 -19.12 29.21 -22.79
N PRO A 191 -19.70 30.37 -23.12
CA PRO A 191 -19.37 31.62 -22.44
C PRO A 191 -19.49 31.40 -20.94
N GLU A 192 -18.39 31.56 -20.20
CA GLU A 192 -18.44 31.43 -18.75
C GLU A 192 -19.34 32.54 -18.20
N ASP A 193 -20.36 32.11 -17.51
CA ASP A 193 -21.16 32.99 -16.67
C ASP A 193 -20.32 33.36 -15.43
N GLU A 194 -20.06 34.63 -15.16
CA GLU A 194 -19.35 35.11 -13.96
C GLU A 194 -19.95 34.54 -12.66
N SER A 195 -21.24 34.22 -12.69
CA SER A 195 -21.92 33.54 -11.57
C SER A 195 -21.37 32.18 -11.30
N ALA A 196 -21.03 31.38 -12.31
CA ALA A 196 -20.49 30.01 -12.17
C ALA A 196 -19.06 30.02 -11.61
N GLU A 197 -18.21 30.96 -12.03
CA GLU A 197 -16.87 31.11 -11.43
C GLU A 197 -16.96 31.56 -9.96
N THR A 198 -17.83 32.50 -9.67
CA THR A 198 -18.06 32.95 -8.29
C THR A 198 -18.53 31.82 -7.40
N GLU A 199 -19.43 30.97 -7.86
CA GLU A 199 -19.92 29.82 -7.07
C GLU A 199 -18.84 28.73 -6.86
N ARG A 200 -17.99 28.47 -7.87
CA ARG A 200 -16.82 27.58 -7.71
C ARG A 200 -15.84 28.12 -6.66
N ARG A 201 -15.57 29.44 -6.66
CA ARG A 201 -14.70 30.08 -5.66
C ARG A 201 -15.30 30.00 -4.27
N LYS A 202 -16.60 30.26 -4.13
CA LYS A 202 -17.31 30.14 -2.84
C LYS A 202 -17.24 28.71 -2.30
N THR A 203 -17.48 27.71 -3.16
CA THR A 203 -17.40 26.29 -2.77
C THR A 203 -15.99 25.93 -2.29
N TYR A 204 -14.96 26.32 -3.04
CA TYR A 204 -13.57 26.10 -2.65
C TYR A 204 -13.24 26.74 -1.29
N THR A 205 -13.62 28.00 -1.10
CA THR A 205 -13.36 28.73 0.16
C THR A 205 -14.09 28.05 1.33
N ARG A 206 -15.36 27.71 1.15
CA ARG A 206 -16.16 27.00 2.17
C ARG A 206 -15.51 25.67 2.57
N ASP A 207 -15.05 24.87 1.61
CA ASP A 207 -14.46 23.56 1.89
C ASP A 207 -13.10 23.70 2.59
N LEU A 208 -12.32 24.71 2.23
CA LEU A 208 -11.06 25.03 2.90
C LEU A 208 -11.29 25.56 4.34
N ASP A 209 -12.26 26.45 4.55
CA ASP A 209 -12.61 26.96 5.87
C ASP A 209 -13.14 25.85 6.78
N ARG A 210 -13.93 24.92 6.24
CA ARG A 210 -14.39 23.72 6.96
C ARG A 210 -13.22 22.85 7.44
N LEU A 211 -12.19 22.67 6.62
CA LEU A 211 -10.97 21.99 7.04
C LEU A 211 -10.26 22.74 8.17
N ARG A 212 -10.11 24.06 8.06
CA ARG A 212 -9.48 24.90 9.10
C ARG A 212 -10.23 24.80 10.43
N ASP A 213 -11.55 24.91 10.38
CA ASP A 213 -12.40 24.78 11.54
C ASP A 213 -12.25 23.41 12.21
N LEU A 214 -12.26 22.34 11.43
CA LEU A 214 -12.07 20.98 11.94
C LEU A 214 -10.72 20.81 12.66
N PHE A 215 -9.64 21.32 12.08
CA PHE A 215 -8.30 21.24 12.70
C PHE A 215 -8.21 22.11 13.98
N ARG A 216 -8.86 23.28 13.99
CA ARG A 216 -9.01 24.13 15.18
C ARG A 216 -9.74 23.38 16.29
N ASP A 217 -10.87 22.78 15.97
CA ASP A 217 -11.71 22.04 16.92
C ASP A 217 -11.01 20.78 17.44
N ALA A 218 -10.25 20.06 16.57
CA ALA A 218 -9.41 18.95 16.97
C ALA A 218 -8.31 19.36 17.96
N ARG A 219 -7.69 20.55 17.79
CA ARG A 219 -6.72 21.09 18.77
C ARG A 219 -7.38 21.42 20.11
N ALA A 220 -8.58 21.99 20.10
CA ALA A 220 -9.33 22.27 21.32
C ALA A 220 -9.67 20.95 22.04
N TYR A 221 -10.11 19.94 21.29
CA TYR A 221 -10.39 18.60 21.81
C TYR A 221 -9.15 17.95 22.42
N ALA A 222 -8.02 17.97 21.71
CA ALA A 222 -6.75 17.41 22.19
C ALA A 222 -6.32 18.05 23.52
N LYS A 223 -6.42 19.39 23.61
CA LYS A 223 -6.11 20.14 24.83
C LYS A 223 -7.03 19.76 25.99
N ALA A 224 -8.32 19.64 25.74
CA ALA A 224 -9.31 19.24 26.75
C ALA A 224 -9.08 17.79 27.21
N ALA A 225 -8.79 16.86 26.29
CA ALA A 225 -8.47 15.48 26.58
C ALA A 225 -7.19 15.34 27.43
N ALA A 226 -6.13 16.07 27.10
CA ALA A 226 -4.90 16.10 27.86
C ALA A 226 -5.12 16.66 29.28
N ALA A 227 -5.87 17.76 29.43
CA ALA A 227 -6.22 18.33 30.72
C ALA A 227 -7.03 17.35 31.59
N ARG A 228 -7.99 16.64 30.98
CA ARG A 228 -8.78 15.62 31.68
C ARG A 228 -7.93 14.41 32.11
N SER A 229 -6.98 13.99 31.28
CA SER A 229 -6.05 12.91 31.62
C SER A 229 -5.13 13.29 32.80
N ALA A 230 -4.72 14.56 32.87
CA ALA A 230 -3.84 15.08 33.93
C ALA A 230 -4.60 15.32 35.26
N ASP A 231 -5.86 15.74 35.21
CA ASP A 231 -6.68 16.04 36.41
C ASP A 231 -8.11 15.51 36.26
N ALA A 232 -8.42 14.50 37.08
CA ALA A 232 -9.76 13.88 37.10
C ALA A 232 -10.89 14.85 37.52
N ARG A 233 -10.58 16.02 38.14
CA ARG A 233 -11.57 17.07 38.52
C ARG A 233 -12.03 17.88 37.30
N VAL A 234 -11.30 17.86 36.18
CA VAL A 234 -11.74 18.50 34.93
C VAL A 234 -13.04 17.84 34.49
N ARG A 235 -14.03 18.65 34.12
CA ARG A 235 -15.37 18.16 33.72
C ARG A 235 -15.23 17.14 32.59
N ARG A 236 -15.92 16.04 32.69
CA ARG A 236 -16.06 15.04 31.63
C ARG A 236 -16.81 15.67 30.45
N PHE A 237 -16.34 15.41 29.23
CA PHE A 237 -16.99 15.73 27.96
C PHE A 237 -17.19 14.46 27.16
N ASP A 238 -18.11 14.49 26.20
CA ASP A 238 -18.39 13.35 25.35
C ASP A 238 -17.22 13.09 24.39
N ARG A 239 -17.00 11.83 24.10
CA ARG A 239 -15.96 11.39 23.16
C ARG A 239 -16.43 11.70 21.75
N ASP A 240 -15.62 12.46 20.99
CA ASP A 240 -15.80 12.72 19.58
C ASP A 240 -14.75 11.93 18.79
N LEU A 241 -15.19 10.89 18.06
CA LEU A 241 -14.31 10.01 17.31
C LEU A 241 -13.66 10.70 16.12
N VAL A 242 -14.33 11.69 15.53
CA VAL A 242 -13.81 12.48 14.39
C VAL A 242 -12.63 13.34 14.85
N LEU A 243 -12.82 14.10 15.94
CA LEU A 243 -11.79 14.96 16.50
C LEU A 243 -10.64 14.15 17.11
N GLU A 244 -10.96 13.06 17.81
CA GLU A 244 -9.97 12.15 18.40
C GLU A 244 -9.03 11.55 17.36
N ALA A 245 -9.55 11.15 16.21
CA ALA A 245 -8.76 10.57 15.12
C ALA A 245 -7.72 11.54 14.53
N LEU A 246 -7.93 12.85 14.67
CA LEU A 246 -6.99 13.88 14.22
C LEU A 246 -5.88 14.18 15.25
N VAL A 247 -6.03 13.79 16.50
CA VAL A 247 -5.02 14.06 17.54
C VAL A 247 -3.65 13.49 17.18
N PRO A 248 -3.48 12.24 16.72
CA PRO A 248 -2.18 11.71 16.30
C PRO A 248 -1.56 12.47 15.11
N VAL A 249 -2.38 13.08 14.25
CA VAL A 249 -1.93 13.93 13.15
C VAL A 249 -1.34 15.23 13.69
N LEU A 250 -2.06 15.88 14.61
CA LEU A 250 -1.63 17.13 15.27
C LEU A 250 -0.35 16.95 16.09
N GLU A 251 -0.14 15.78 16.66
CA GLU A 251 1.07 15.40 17.40
C GLU A 251 2.23 14.96 16.50
N GLY A 252 2.05 14.94 15.17
CA GLY A 252 3.04 14.53 14.20
C GLY A 252 3.36 13.03 14.19
N ARG A 253 2.58 12.20 14.94
CA ARG A 253 2.75 10.74 14.97
C ARG A 253 2.24 10.05 13.70
N VAL A 254 1.18 10.58 13.11
CA VAL A 254 0.58 10.09 11.86
C VAL A 254 0.75 11.16 10.79
N PRO A 255 1.40 10.88 9.66
CA PRO A 255 1.51 11.82 8.55
C PRO A 255 0.17 11.94 7.80
N VAL A 256 0.00 13.05 7.08
CA VAL A 256 -1.13 13.26 6.17
C VAL A 256 -0.67 13.01 4.74
N VAL A 257 -1.31 12.09 4.03
CA VAL A 257 -1.21 12.00 2.57
C VAL A 257 -2.17 13.02 1.98
N MET A 258 -1.60 14.07 1.41
CA MET A 258 -2.34 15.18 0.81
C MET A 258 -2.45 14.97 -0.71
N HIS A 259 -3.66 14.68 -1.19
CA HIS A 259 -3.90 14.45 -2.62
C HIS A 259 -4.12 15.77 -3.33
N ALA A 260 -3.17 16.16 -4.18
CA ALA A 260 -3.26 17.35 -5.04
C ALA A 260 -2.45 17.14 -6.33
N ASN A 261 -2.98 17.55 -7.47
CA ASN A 261 -2.38 17.31 -8.78
C ASN A 261 -1.87 18.58 -9.47
N LEU A 262 -2.65 19.66 -9.46
CA LEU A 262 -2.31 20.89 -10.16
C LEU A 262 -1.40 21.77 -9.32
N ALA A 263 -0.48 22.50 -9.95
CA ALA A 263 0.50 23.35 -9.26
C ALA A 263 -0.14 24.33 -8.26
N ARG A 264 -1.27 24.92 -8.63
CA ARG A 264 -2.02 25.82 -7.75
C ARG A 264 -2.53 25.12 -6.50
N ASP A 265 -3.14 23.93 -6.69
CA ASP A 265 -3.76 23.18 -5.60
C ASP A 265 -2.66 22.58 -4.69
N ILE A 266 -1.51 22.17 -5.28
CA ILE A 266 -0.33 21.73 -4.52
C ILE A 266 0.19 22.86 -3.63
N LYS A 267 0.37 24.08 -4.17
CA LYS A 267 0.83 25.22 -3.37
C LYS A 267 -0.10 25.52 -2.21
N ALA A 268 -1.41 25.58 -2.48
CA ALA A 268 -2.42 25.82 -1.44
C ALA A 268 -2.44 24.69 -0.38
N ALA A 269 -2.26 23.42 -0.80
CA ALA A 269 -2.17 22.28 0.12
C ALA A 269 -0.93 22.38 1.03
N LEU A 270 0.22 22.80 0.49
CA LEU A 270 1.45 22.98 1.25
C LEU A 270 1.37 24.18 2.22
N GLU A 271 0.72 25.30 1.81
CA GLU A 271 0.44 26.44 2.67
C GLU A 271 -0.49 26.06 3.82
N PHE A 272 -1.55 25.29 3.54
CA PHE A 272 -2.42 24.73 4.57
C PHE A 272 -1.65 23.82 5.54
N ALA A 273 -0.75 22.98 5.04
CA ALA A 273 0.07 22.11 5.87
C ALA A 273 0.99 22.92 6.81
N ASP A 274 1.59 24.01 6.33
CA ASP A 274 2.37 24.95 7.14
C ASP A 274 1.50 25.63 8.20
N GLU A 275 0.32 26.13 7.80
CA GLU A 275 -0.66 26.73 8.71
C GLU A 275 -1.07 25.78 9.83
N GLN A 276 -1.33 24.53 9.47
CA GLN A 276 -1.75 23.50 10.40
C GLN A 276 -0.60 22.79 11.12
N GLN A 277 0.66 23.07 10.79
CA GLN A 277 1.86 22.45 11.38
C GLN A 277 1.82 20.91 11.34
N ILE A 278 1.36 20.32 10.24
CA ILE A 278 1.21 18.88 10.06
C ILE A 278 2.28 18.32 9.13
N ARG A 279 2.65 17.05 9.37
CA ARG A 279 3.56 16.31 8.48
C ARG A 279 2.82 15.84 7.25
N VAL A 280 3.29 16.23 6.07
CA VAL A 280 2.64 15.90 4.80
C VAL A 280 3.50 14.98 3.94
N ILE A 281 2.83 14.09 3.24
CA ILE A 281 3.28 13.34 2.08
C ILE A 281 2.39 13.82 0.93
N LEU A 282 2.96 14.37 -0.14
CA LEU A 282 2.18 14.81 -1.29
C LEU A 282 1.86 13.62 -2.18
N SER A 283 0.60 13.45 -2.61
CA SER A 283 0.18 12.35 -3.48
C SER A 283 -0.46 12.86 -4.77
N GLY A 284 -0.22 12.14 -5.86
CA GLY A 284 -0.64 12.50 -7.21
C GLY A 284 0.38 13.41 -7.91
N ALA A 285 0.37 14.70 -7.57
CA ALA A 285 1.38 15.70 -7.94
C ALA A 285 1.73 15.75 -9.45
N GLN A 286 0.73 15.71 -10.33
CA GLN A 286 0.97 15.70 -11.78
C GLN A 286 1.77 16.91 -12.26
N ASP A 287 1.54 18.10 -11.69
CA ASP A 287 2.27 19.34 -11.98
C ASP A 287 3.55 19.50 -11.12
N VAL A 288 4.13 18.40 -10.60
CA VAL A 288 5.23 18.47 -9.63
C VAL A 288 6.41 19.32 -10.12
N GLY A 289 6.74 19.27 -11.41
CA GLY A 289 7.82 20.05 -12.02
C GLY A 289 7.66 21.56 -11.86
N ARG A 290 6.43 22.06 -11.68
CA ARG A 290 6.11 23.49 -11.52
C ARG A 290 6.18 23.96 -10.06
N VAL A 291 6.42 23.04 -9.10
CA VAL A 291 6.40 23.32 -7.65
C VAL A 291 7.60 22.73 -6.90
N ILE A 292 8.66 22.40 -7.63
CA ILE A 292 9.90 21.85 -7.06
C ILE A 292 10.46 22.70 -5.90
N PRO A 293 10.57 24.06 -6.03
CA PRO A 293 11.10 24.87 -4.96
C PRO A 293 10.29 24.77 -3.66
N GLU A 294 8.96 24.73 -3.77
CA GLU A 294 8.04 24.65 -2.62
C GLU A 294 8.15 23.32 -1.88
N ILE A 295 8.26 22.21 -2.63
CA ILE A 295 8.43 20.87 -2.10
C ILE A 295 9.81 20.71 -1.43
N LYS A 296 10.87 21.16 -2.13
CA LYS A 296 12.24 21.06 -1.66
C LYS A 296 12.48 21.88 -0.39
N LYS A 297 11.94 23.11 -0.34
CA LYS A 297 12.02 23.97 0.86
C LYS A 297 11.49 23.28 2.12
N ARG A 298 10.46 22.45 1.97
CA ARG A 298 9.77 21.76 3.08
C ARG A 298 10.23 20.31 3.29
N ASN A 299 11.13 19.81 2.43
CA ASN A 299 11.59 18.41 2.43
C ASN A 299 10.43 17.38 2.42
N ILE A 300 9.41 17.63 1.60
CA ILE A 300 8.20 16.82 1.53
C ILE A 300 8.43 15.64 0.58
N PRO A 301 8.18 14.39 1.01
CA PRO A 301 8.20 13.25 0.12
C PRO A 301 6.94 13.23 -0.77
N VAL A 302 7.10 12.66 -1.98
CA VAL A 302 6.04 12.61 -2.98
C VAL A 302 5.69 11.17 -3.34
N ILE A 303 4.40 10.87 -3.44
CA ILE A 303 3.88 9.63 -4.01
C ILE A 303 3.34 9.96 -5.40
N LEU A 304 4.02 9.48 -6.43
CA LEU A 304 3.62 9.66 -7.82
C LEU A 304 2.66 8.55 -8.26
N GLY A 305 1.71 8.90 -9.08
CA GLY A 305 0.83 7.94 -9.75
C GLY A 305 -0.66 8.28 -9.67
N PRO A 306 -1.45 7.54 -10.48
CA PRO A 306 -1.00 6.48 -11.40
C PRO A 306 -0.11 7.02 -12.52
N ILE A 307 1.01 6.34 -12.80
CA ILE A 307 1.95 6.75 -13.87
C ILE A 307 1.36 6.43 -15.24
N LEU A 308 0.69 5.27 -15.37
CA LEU A 308 0.04 4.81 -16.59
C LEU A 308 -1.35 5.44 -16.75
N ALA A 309 -1.42 6.77 -16.68
CA ALA A 309 -2.63 7.54 -16.87
C ALA A 309 -2.39 8.63 -17.93
N LEU A 310 -3.46 9.26 -18.36
CA LEU A 310 -3.37 10.42 -19.26
C LEU A 310 -3.12 11.71 -18.47
N PRO A 311 -2.41 12.69 -19.03
CA PRO A 311 -2.33 14.03 -18.47
C PRO A 311 -3.72 14.65 -18.28
N GLN A 312 -3.85 15.57 -17.32
CA GLN A 312 -5.15 16.19 -17.02
C GLN A 312 -5.58 17.27 -18.02
N ARG A 313 -4.60 17.90 -18.68
CA ARG A 313 -4.86 18.95 -19.67
C ARG A 313 -4.44 18.47 -21.06
N GLU A 314 -5.17 18.88 -22.06
CA GLU A 314 -4.89 18.55 -23.46
C GLU A 314 -3.56 19.12 -23.96
N ASP A 315 -3.10 20.24 -23.39
CA ASP A 315 -1.84 20.92 -23.71
C ASP A 315 -0.65 20.41 -22.89
N ASP A 316 -0.85 19.49 -21.95
CA ASP A 316 0.25 18.86 -21.23
C ASP A 316 1.03 17.90 -22.15
N PRO A 317 2.36 17.82 -22.04
CA PRO A 317 3.15 16.81 -22.73
C PRO A 317 2.64 15.38 -22.42
N TYR A 318 2.56 14.54 -23.44
CA TYR A 318 2.06 13.16 -23.27
C TYR A 318 2.88 12.32 -22.29
N ASP A 319 4.15 12.67 -22.13
CA ASP A 319 5.12 11.99 -21.27
C ASP A 319 5.26 12.62 -19.87
N LEU A 320 4.46 13.65 -19.56
CA LEU A 320 4.55 14.40 -18.29
C LEU A 320 4.59 13.47 -17.07
N LEU A 321 3.67 12.50 -17.01
CA LEU A 321 3.56 11.62 -15.85
C LEU A 321 4.76 10.66 -15.74
N PHE A 322 5.31 10.23 -16.85
CA PHE A 322 6.48 9.36 -16.90
C PHE A 322 7.76 10.10 -16.50
N ALA A 323 7.91 11.36 -16.93
CA ALA A 323 9.10 12.20 -16.68
C ALA A 323 9.14 12.79 -15.25
N ASN A 324 8.03 12.85 -14.54
CA ASN A 324 7.95 13.43 -13.21
C ASN A 324 8.89 12.77 -12.19
N ALA A 325 9.07 11.45 -12.27
CA ALA A 325 9.95 10.73 -11.38
C ALA A 325 11.43 11.14 -11.56
N LYS A 326 11.87 11.31 -12.83
CA LYS A 326 13.19 11.86 -13.13
C LYS A 326 13.35 13.27 -12.61
N THR A 327 12.33 14.11 -12.78
CA THR A 327 12.35 15.50 -12.28
C THR A 327 12.55 15.55 -10.77
N LEU A 328 11.89 14.68 -10.00
CA LEU A 328 12.06 14.59 -8.55
C LEU A 328 13.45 14.09 -8.19
N HIS A 329 13.94 13.04 -8.86
CA HIS A 329 15.28 12.49 -8.65
C HIS A 329 16.37 13.55 -8.87
N ASP A 330 16.34 14.25 -10.01
CA ASP A 330 17.32 15.28 -10.37
C ASP A 330 17.35 16.44 -9.36
N ASN A 331 16.27 16.67 -8.66
CA ASN A 331 16.15 17.69 -7.62
C ASN A 331 16.39 17.16 -6.19
N GLY A 332 16.74 15.88 -6.03
CA GLY A 332 17.02 15.26 -4.73
C GLY A 332 15.78 15.13 -3.82
N ILE A 333 14.59 15.12 -4.41
CA ILE A 333 13.33 14.95 -3.68
C ILE A 333 13.01 13.46 -3.58
N ARG A 334 12.75 12.97 -2.36
CA ARG A 334 12.35 11.58 -2.14
C ARG A 334 10.94 11.33 -2.68
N PHE A 335 10.79 10.24 -3.42
CA PHE A 335 9.50 9.86 -3.97
C PHE A 335 9.28 8.36 -3.93
N ALA A 336 8.03 7.95 -4.05
CA ALA A 336 7.60 6.58 -4.25
C ALA A 336 6.54 6.54 -5.36
N ILE A 337 6.24 5.35 -5.85
CA ILE A 337 5.25 5.14 -6.91
C ILE A 337 4.07 4.36 -6.35
N GLN A 338 2.86 4.73 -6.79
CA GLN A 338 1.62 4.03 -6.51
C GLN A 338 0.91 3.61 -7.79
N SER A 339 0.16 2.51 -7.73
CA SER A 339 -0.75 2.11 -8.80
C SER A 339 -2.03 2.93 -8.80
N ALA A 340 -2.49 3.33 -7.60
CA ALA A 340 -3.78 3.97 -7.34
C ALA A 340 -4.97 3.17 -7.91
N ASP A 341 -4.89 1.84 -7.82
CA ASP A 341 -5.85 0.90 -8.41
C ASP A 341 -5.93 -0.36 -7.54
N SER A 342 -7.01 -1.12 -7.61
CA SER A 342 -7.12 -2.43 -6.97
C SER A 342 -6.72 -3.56 -7.93
N HIS A 343 -7.28 -3.57 -9.14
CA HIS A 343 -7.15 -4.64 -10.13
C HIS A 343 -5.80 -4.65 -10.85
N ASN A 344 -5.21 -3.45 -11.05
CA ASN A 344 -3.97 -3.26 -11.78
C ASN A 344 -2.74 -3.01 -10.87
N THR A 345 -2.87 -3.19 -9.57
CA THR A 345 -1.74 -3.12 -8.61
C THR A 345 -0.59 -4.04 -9.01
N ARG A 346 -0.88 -5.19 -9.65
CA ARG A 346 0.12 -6.09 -10.24
C ARG A 346 1.04 -5.41 -11.27
N ASN A 347 0.62 -4.28 -11.84
CA ASN A 347 1.39 -3.53 -12.84
C ASN A 347 2.36 -2.52 -12.19
N LEU A 348 2.49 -2.48 -10.88
CA LEU A 348 3.41 -1.58 -10.17
C LEU A 348 4.85 -1.58 -10.76
N PRO A 349 5.47 -2.74 -11.06
CA PRO A 349 6.80 -2.74 -11.68
C PRO A 349 6.82 -2.01 -13.03
N TYR A 350 5.73 -2.05 -13.79
CA TYR A 350 5.64 -1.38 -15.10
C TYR A 350 5.42 0.13 -14.98
N HIS A 351 4.79 0.60 -13.90
CA HIS A 351 4.76 2.02 -13.55
C HIS A 351 6.20 2.54 -13.34
N ALA A 352 7.01 1.81 -12.57
CA ALA A 352 8.41 2.16 -12.33
C ALA A 352 9.28 2.02 -13.60
N ALA A 353 9.05 0.97 -14.38
CA ALA A 353 9.73 0.76 -15.67
C ALA A 353 9.46 1.89 -16.65
N SER A 354 8.23 2.39 -16.73
CA SER A 354 7.87 3.53 -17.58
C SER A 354 8.65 4.78 -17.16
N CYS A 355 8.79 5.05 -15.87
CA CYS A 355 9.63 6.16 -15.39
C CYS A 355 11.10 5.97 -15.80
N ALA A 356 11.62 4.73 -15.77
CA ALA A 356 12.98 4.43 -16.21
C ALA A 356 13.14 4.64 -17.72
N ALA A 357 12.16 4.25 -18.53
CA ALA A 357 12.15 4.49 -19.97
C ALA A 357 12.19 5.99 -20.34
N PHE A 358 11.67 6.84 -19.47
CA PHE A 358 11.69 8.31 -19.61
C PHE A 358 12.79 8.99 -18.79
N GLY A 359 13.87 8.26 -18.50
CA GLY A 359 15.16 8.81 -18.05
C GLY A 359 15.44 8.77 -16.56
N LEU A 360 14.59 8.14 -15.74
CA LEU A 360 14.93 7.83 -14.35
C LEU A 360 15.95 6.66 -14.34
N PRO A 361 17.05 6.72 -13.56
CA PRO A 361 17.95 5.57 -13.41
C PRO A 361 17.19 4.32 -12.95
N LYS A 362 17.48 3.15 -13.52
CA LYS A 362 16.75 1.89 -13.21
C LYS A 362 16.81 1.54 -11.72
N GLU A 363 17.94 1.77 -11.09
CA GLU A 363 18.12 1.52 -9.66
C GLU A 363 17.18 2.43 -8.83
N GLU A 364 16.97 3.66 -9.26
CA GLU A 364 16.06 4.60 -8.59
C GLU A 364 14.59 4.22 -8.82
N ALA A 365 14.26 3.72 -10.02
CA ALA A 365 12.93 3.18 -10.31
C ALA A 365 12.60 1.97 -9.39
N LEU A 366 13.56 1.07 -9.19
CA LEU A 366 13.43 -0.05 -8.27
C LEU A 366 13.30 0.42 -6.81
N LYS A 367 14.11 1.40 -6.38
CA LYS A 367 14.01 2.00 -5.04
C LYS A 367 12.65 2.65 -4.80
N ALA A 368 12.05 3.26 -5.83
CA ALA A 368 10.77 3.95 -5.74
C ALA A 368 9.57 3.01 -5.48
N ILE A 369 9.74 1.71 -5.67
CA ILE A 369 8.75 0.66 -5.37
C ILE A 369 9.23 -0.34 -4.31
N THR A 370 10.33 -0.06 -3.61
CA THR A 370 10.88 -0.92 -2.56
C THR A 370 11.26 -0.13 -1.32
N ILE A 371 12.50 0.40 -1.23
CA ILE A 371 12.99 1.06 -0.02
C ILE A 371 12.40 2.47 0.19
N TYR A 372 12.09 3.23 -0.86
CA TYR A 372 11.54 4.56 -0.70
C TYR A 372 10.14 4.58 -0.08
N PRO A 373 9.16 3.76 -0.52
CA PRO A 373 7.90 3.63 0.20
C PRO A 373 8.09 3.18 1.65
N ALA A 374 8.99 2.24 1.91
CA ALA A 374 9.29 1.81 3.28
C ALA A 374 9.81 2.97 4.16
N GLN A 375 10.65 3.86 3.60
CA GLN A 375 11.14 5.05 4.30
C GLN A 375 10.03 6.09 4.51
N ILE A 376 9.21 6.35 3.49
CA ILE A 376 8.12 7.33 3.56
C ILE A 376 7.10 6.95 4.63
N PHE A 377 6.75 5.67 4.72
CA PHE A 377 5.80 5.16 5.70
C PHE A 377 6.46 4.72 7.02
N GLY A 378 7.78 4.90 7.19
CA GLY A 378 8.50 4.65 8.45
C GLY A 378 8.53 3.18 8.85
N VAL A 379 8.81 2.28 7.90
CA VAL A 379 8.99 0.84 8.10
C VAL A 379 10.27 0.31 7.45
N ALA A 380 11.20 1.19 7.10
CA ALA A 380 12.46 0.84 6.43
C ALA A 380 13.43 0.03 7.31
N ASP A 381 13.20 0.01 8.61
CA ASP A 381 13.87 -0.86 9.57
C ASP A 381 13.53 -2.34 9.36
N ARG A 382 12.37 -2.63 8.76
CA ARG A 382 11.84 -3.97 8.57
C ARG A 382 11.65 -4.39 7.12
N LEU A 383 11.42 -3.45 6.18
CA LEU A 383 10.99 -3.70 4.80
C LEU A 383 11.82 -2.90 3.79
N GLY A 384 11.68 -3.27 2.51
CA GLY A 384 12.10 -2.48 1.35
C GLY A 384 13.52 -2.75 0.86
N SER A 385 14.31 -3.56 1.56
CA SER A 385 15.65 -3.98 1.13
C SER A 385 16.02 -5.34 1.71
N LEU A 386 17.05 -5.99 1.15
CA LEU A 386 17.57 -7.26 1.64
C LEU A 386 18.76 -6.98 2.57
N GLU A 387 18.49 -6.95 3.87
CA GLU A 387 19.50 -6.73 4.91
C GLU A 387 19.22 -7.69 6.09
N VAL A 388 20.28 -8.11 6.78
CA VAL A 388 20.16 -8.92 7.99
C VAL A 388 19.31 -8.19 9.03
N GLY A 389 18.36 -8.90 9.64
CA GLY A 389 17.42 -8.37 10.62
C GLY A 389 16.10 -7.88 10.02
N LYS A 390 16.00 -7.68 8.70
CA LYS A 390 14.74 -7.30 8.06
C LYS A 390 13.85 -8.50 7.78
N GLN A 391 12.57 -8.24 7.63
CA GLN A 391 11.58 -9.23 7.24
C GLN A 391 11.94 -9.87 5.90
N ALA A 392 11.89 -11.18 5.84
CA ALA A 392 12.16 -11.93 4.62
C ALA A 392 10.97 -11.87 3.65
N SER A 393 10.76 -10.69 3.08
CA SER A 393 9.84 -10.46 1.95
C SER A 393 10.67 -10.37 0.69
N VAL A 394 10.75 -11.48 -0.04
CA VAL A 394 11.77 -11.75 -1.08
C VAL A 394 11.09 -12.30 -2.32
N ILE A 395 11.55 -11.87 -3.49
CA ILE A 395 11.15 -12.44 -4.78
C ILE A 395 12.34 -13.04 -5.53
N LEU A 396 12.12 -14.16 -6.19
CA LEU A 396 13.09 -14.84 -7.05
C LEU A 396 12.63 -14.73 -8.49
N THR A 397 13.44 -14.12 -9.35
CA THR A 397 13.10 -13.81 -10.75
C THR A 397 14.15 -14.34 -11.72
N ASP A 398 13.79 -14.51 -13.00
CA ASP A 398 14.73 -14.87 -14.08
C ASP A 398 15.36 -13.65 -14.78
N GLY A 399 15.10 -12.43 -14.27
CA GLY A 399 15.62 -11.18 -14.82
C GLY A 399 15.30 -9.98 -13.95
N ASP A 400 15.47 -8.79 -14.52
CA ASP A 400 15.09 -7.53 -13.88
C ASP A 400 13.56 -7.42 -13.76
N PRO A 401 12.97 -7.24 -12.57
CA PRO A 401 11.52 -7.16 -12.39
C PRO A 401 10.86 -5.95 -13.09
N LEU A 402 11.64 -4.98 -13.53
CA LEU A 402 11.15 -3.86 -14.33
C LEU A 402 10.98 -4.21 -15.82
N GLU A 403 11.44 -5.39 -16.25
CA GLU A 403 11.29 -5.86 -17.63
C GLU A 403 10.07 -6.77 -17.79
N ILE A 404 9.21 -6.48 -18.75
CA ILE A 404 7.93 -7.21 -18.96
C ILE A 404 8.13 -8.70 -19.28
N ARG A 405 9.31 -9.11 -19.74
CA ARG A 405 9.64 -10.49 -20.05
C ARG A 405 10.08 -11.30 -18.85
N THR A 406 10.37 -10.63 -17.73
CA THR A 406 10.84 -11.29 -16.51
C THR A 406 9.69 -12.02 -15.83
N ASN A 407 9.95 -13.25 -15.42
CA ASN A 407 9.02 -14.04 -14.65
C ASN A 407 9.42 -14.02 -13.16
N VAL A 408 8.44 -13.86 -12.29
CA VAL A 408 8.58 -14.10 -10.86
C VAL A 408 8.32 -15.59 -10.60
N HIS A 409 9.35 -16.31 -10.18
CA HIS A 409 9.28 -17.76 -9.96
C HIS A 409 8.84 -18.14 -8.55
N ARG A 410 9.29 -17.36 -7.55
CA ARG A 410 8.93 -17.57 -6.15
C ARG A 410 8.77 -16.24 -5.44
N VAL A 411 7.83 -16.22 -4.51
CA VAL A 411 7.57 -15.10 -3.62
C VAL A 411 7.57 -15.59 -2.18
N PHE A 412 8.29 -14.89 -1.33
CA PHE A 412 8.29 -15.10 0.11
C PHE A 412 7.78 -13.84 0.79
N ILE A 413 6.84 -13.98 1.72
CA ILE A 413 6.32 -12.88 2.55
C ILE A 413 6.52 -13.28 4.01
N ALA A 414 7.27 -12.46 4.74
CA ALA A 414 7.65 -12.76 6.12
C ALA A 414 8.26 -14.19 6.27
N GLY A 415 9.07 -14.60 5.29
CA GLY A 415 9.78 -15.90 5.26
C GLY A 415 8.93 -17.10 4.88
N GLU A 416 7.66 -16.92 4.59
CA GLU A 416 6.74 -17.96 4.14
C GLU A 416 6.65 -17.95 2.61
N GLU A 417 6.85 -19.11 1.98
CA GLU A 417 6.70 -19.25 0.54
C GLU A 417 5.22 -19.17 0.15
N ILE A 418 4.92 -18.30 -0.78
CA ILE A 418 3.56 -18.05 -1.24
C ILE A 418 3.28 -18.88 -2.49
N PRO A 419 2.13 -19.58 -2.58
CA PRO A 419 1.69 -20.23 -3.81
C PRO A 419 1.61 -19.22 -4.96
N MET A 420 2.17 -19.58 -6.12
CA MET A 420 2.18 -18.76 -7.33
C MET A 420 0.89 -18.90 -8.16
N ASP A 421 -0.12 -19.50 -7.56
CA ASP A 421 -1.44 -19.63 -8.17
C ASP A 421 -2.27 -18.36 -8.00
N SER A 422 -2.96 -17.98 -9.05
CA SER A 422 -3.95 -16.91 -9.06
C SER A 422 -5.17 -17.35 -9.88
N ARG A 423 -6.29 -16.65 -9.74
CA ARG A 423 -7.47 -16.89 -10.59
C ARG A 423 -7.13 -16.89 -12.08
N HIS A 424 -6.18 -16.05 -12.51
CA HIS A 424 -5.76 -15.99 -13.92
C HIS A 424 -5.03 -17.26 -14.34
N THR A 425 -4.09 -17.77 -13.54
CA THR A 425 -3.35 -19.00 -13.85
C THR A 425 -4.27 -20.20 -13.84
N LEU A 426 -5.17 -20.31 -12.86
CA LEU A 426 -6.16 -21.38 -12.78
C LEU A 426 -7.13 -21.40 -13.97
N LEU A 427 -7.60 -20.24 -14.40
CA LEU A 427 -8.46 -20.14 -15.59
C LEU A 427 -7.69 -20.47 -16.87
N TYR A 428 -6.45 -20.03 -16.99
CA TYR A 428 -5.59 -20.39 -18.11
C TYR A 428 -5.42 -21.90 -18.20
N GLU A 429 -5.03 -22.59 -17.11
CA GLU A 429 -4.87 -24.04 -17.06
C GLU A 429 -6.19 -24.77 -17.41
N LYS A 430 -7.32 -24.29 -16.90
CA LYS A 430 -8.63 -24.86 -17.20
C LYS A 430 -8.98 -24.78 -18.68
N PHE A 431 -8.67 -23.67 -19.37
CA PHE A 431 -9.15 -23.43 -20.72
C PHE A 431 -8.14 -23.75 -21.82
N LYS A 432 -6.84 -23.80 -21.55
CA LYS A 432 -5.82 -24.16 -22.55
C LYS A 432 -6.04 -25.55 -23.17
N ASN A 433 -6.58 -26.48 -22.40
CA ASN A 433 -6.83 -27.86 -22.81
C ASN A 433 -8.30 -28.14 -23.17
N ARG A 434 -9.10 -27.09 -23.37
CA ARG A 434 -10.51 -27.25 -23.75
C ARG A 434 -10.61 -28.00 -25.10
N PRO A 435 -11.55 -28.97 -25.26
CA PRO A 435 -11.74 -29.67 -26.51
C PRO A 435 -11.99 -28.67 -27.66
N LYS A 436 -11.26 -28.84 -28.77
CA LYS A 436 -11.58 -28.09 -29.99
C LYS A 436 -12.91 -28.62 -30.50
N THR A 437 -13.97 -27.79 -30.40
CA THR A 437 -15.21 -28.10 -31.12
C THR A 437 -14.89 -28.14 -32.60
N ARG A 438 -15.26 -29.25 -33.23
CA ARG A 438 -15.17 -29.46 -34.68
C ARG A 438 -16.16 -28.54 -35.42
#